data_697bfdcd53e645030a493772070add4a
#
_entry.id   697bfdcd53e645030a493772070add4a
#
_cell.length_a   1.000
_cell.length_b   1.000
_cell.length_c   1.000
_cell.angle_alpha   90.00
_cell.angle_beta   90.00
_cell.angle_gamma   90.00
#
_symmetry.space_group_name_H-M   'P 1'
#
loop_
_entity.id
_entity.type
_entity.pdbx_description
1 polymer ?
#
loop_
_entity_poly.entity_id
_entity_poly.type
_entity_poly.pdbx_seq_one_letter_code
_entity_poly.pdbx_strand_id
1 'polypeptide(L)'
;GLISFESVGPTSLLEFLEGRSEKKPITILGKLELSSKTDDNFPAAIILHGGGGVGKGVKYWAKKLREFGLATFIIDSNSRKGCPKCYSQNEGLPNMIDAYRALELLSTHPKIDSSRIAIMGFSVGGIATLYSTHKRFQNMWAPSELEFAAYVSFYPSCNHTFFKENVVTN
;
A
#
# COMPACT_ATOMS: atom_id res chain seq x y z
N GLY A 1 13.49 -2.20 -10.36
CA GLY A 1 14.03 -3.46 -9.84
C GLY A 1 13.13 -4.09 -8.79
N LEU A 2 13.47 -5.31 -8.35
CA LEU A 2 12.83 -5.95 -7.21
C LEU A 2 13.47 -5.44 -5.91
N ILE A 3 12.66 -5.05 -4.95
CA ILE A 3 13.09 -4.49 -3.66
C ILE A 3 12.40 -5.29 -2.55
N SER A 4 13.17 -5.72 -1.55
CA SER A 4 12.63 -6.24 -0.31
C SER A 4 12.59 -5.10 0.73
N PHE A 5 11.50 -5.03 1.49
CA PHE A 5 11.34 -4.04 2.55
C PHE A 5 10.66 -4.66 3.77
N GLU A 6 10.83 -4.03 4.90
CA GLU A 6 10.24 -4.48 6.16
C GLU A 6 8.86 -3.89 6.35
N SER A 7 7.95 -4.73 6.84
CA SER A 7 6.62 -4.36 7.28
C SER A 7 6.33 -5.01 8.63
N VAL A 8 5.15 -4.76 9.16
CA VAL A 8 4.66 -5.41 10.38
C VAL A 8 3.30 -6.04 10.11
N GLY A 9 2.97 -7.09 10.83
CA GLY A 9 1.70 -7.78 10.63
C GLY A 9 0.95 -7.97 11.94
N PRO A 10 -0.19 -7.30 12.14
CA PRO A 10 -1.12 -7.69 13.18
C PRO A 10 -1.62 -9.11 12.91
N THR A 11 -1.78 -9.91 13.96
CA THR A 11 -2.24 -11.31 13.85
C THR A 11 -3.76 -11.42 13.94
N SER A 12 -4.43 -10.33 14.29
CA SER A 12 -5.88 -10.24 14.42
C SER A 12 -6.40 -8.86 14.01
N LEU A 13 -7.69 -8.79 13.69
CA LEU A 13 -8.36 -7.52 13.44
C LEU A 13 -8.29 -6.59 14.65
N LEU A 14 -8.39 -7.14 15.87
CA LEU A 14 -8.30 -6.36 17.10
C LEU A 14 -6.93 -5.68 17.23
N GLU A 15 -5.86 -6.41 17.00
CA GLU A 15 -4.50 -5.85 17.03
C GLU A 15 -4.34 -4.75 15.95
N PHE A 16 -4.87 -4.99 14.76
CA PHE A 16 -4.87 -3.96 13.71
C PHE A 16 -5.61 -2.69 14.14
N LEU A 17 -6.82 -2.82 14.71
CA LEU A 17 -7.64 -1.69 15.13
C LEU A 17 -7.09 -0.93 16.35
N GLU A 18 -6.24 -1.57 17.14
CA GLU A 18 -5.57 -0.98 18.30
C GLU A 18 -4.14 -0.49 17.99
N GLY A 19 -3.70 -0.59 16.76
CA GLY A 19 -2.35 -0.18 16.36
C GLY A 19 -1.25 -1.06 16.95
N ARG A 20 -1.61 -2.28 17.36
CA ARG A 20 -0.67 -3.26 17.91
C ARG A 20 -0.26 -4.24 16.82
N SER A 21 1.01 -4.56 16.77
CA SER A 21 1.51 -5.68 15.97
C SER A 21 2.52 -6.47 16.78
N GLU A 22 2.59 -7.78 16.57
CA GLU A 22 3.73 -8.53 17.06
C GLU A 22 5.00 -7.91 16.47
N LYS A 23 5.98 -7.64 17.35
CA LYS A 23 7.15 -6.81 17.05
C LYS A 23 8.16 -7.45 16.07
N LYS A 24 7.82 -8.57 15.44
CA LYS A 24 8.72 -9.20 14.48
C LYS A 24 8.47 -8.59 13.11
N PRO A 25 9.49 -7.96 12.51
CA PRO A 25 9.38 -7.47 11.15
C PRO A 25 9.11 -8.64 10.20
N ILE A 26 8.25 -8.39 9.22
CA ILE A 26 8.02 -9.29 8.09
C ILE A 26 8.65 -8.70 6.84
N THR A 27 9.25 -9.54 6.02
CA THR A 27 9.82 -9.09 4.75
C THR A 27 8.80 -9.23 3.63
N ILE A 28 8.61 -8.17 2.88
CA ILE A 28 7.72 -8.09 1.72
C ILE A 28 8.53 -7.72 0.48
N LEU A 29 8.10 -8.19 -0.67
CA LEU A 29 8.68 -7.85 -1.95
C LEU A 29 7.83 -6.82 -2.69
N GLY A 30 8.50 -5.84 -3.27
CA GLY A 30 7.90 -4.90 -4.20
C GLY A 30 8.73 -4.75 -5.46
N LYS A 31 8.09 -4.41 -6.57
CA LYS A 31 8.75 -4.16 -7.84
C LYS A 31 8.64 -2.69 -8.22
N LEU A 32 9.77 -1.97 -8.16
CA LEU A 32 9.87 -0.60 -8.63
C LEU A 32 10.26 -0.56 -10.11
N GLU A 33 9.48 0.18 -10.89
CA GLU A 33 9.78 0.49 -12.29
C GLU A 33 9.55 1.98 -12.53
N LEU A 34 10.57 2.66 -13.04
CA LEU A 34 10.49 4.08 -13.39
C LEU A 34 9.92 4.24 -14.80
N SER A 35 9.34 5.40 -15.07
CA SER A 35 8.94 5.77 -16.43
C SER A 35 10.18 6.10 -17.27
N SER A 36 10.07 5.94 -18.58
CA SER A 36 11.08 6.42 -19.53
C SER A 36 10.79 7.84 -20.05
N LYS A 37 9.77 8.50 -19.55
CA LYS A 37 9.33 9.81 -20.04
C LYS A 37 9.96 11.00 -19.34
N THR A 38 10.55 10.80 -18.18
CA THR A 38 11.26 11.84 -17.42
C THR A 38 12.54 11.23 -16.85
N ASP A 39 13.51 12.06 -16.52
CA ASP A 39 14.78 11.57 -16.00
C ASP A 39 14.84 11.58 -14.47
N ASP A 40 14.12 12.49 -13.82
CA ASP A 40 14.13 12.68 -12.37
C ASP A 40 12.79 13.20 -11.82
N ASN A 41 12.62 13.13 -10.51
CA ASN A 41 11.50 13.67 -9.75
C ASN A 41 10.13 13.10 -10.18
N PHE A 42 10.05 11.77 -10.26
CA PHE A 42 8.85 11.07 -10.70
C PHE A 42 7.70 11.20 -9.69
N PRO A 43 6.48 11.51 -10.12
CA PRO A 43 5.31 11.07 -9.36
C PRO A 43 5.27 9.54 -9.36
N ALA A 44 4.77 8.95 -8.30
CA ALA A 44 4.74 7.50 -8.16
C ALA A 44 3.35 6.97 -7.82
N ALA A 45 3.10 5.72 -8.16
CA ALA A 45 1.92 4.98 -7.73
C ALA A 45 2.34 3.67 -7.06
N ILE A 46 1.94 3.49 -5.80
CA ILE A 46 1.98 2.22 -5.10
C ILE A 46 0.75 1.42 -5.50
N ILE A 47 0.94 0.17 -5.95
CA ILE A 47 -0.14 -0.65 -6.49
C ILE A 47 -0.30 -1.91 -5.65
N LEU A 48 -1.51 -2.10 -5.12
CA LEU A 48 -1.91 -3.26 -4.34
C LEU A 48 -2.77 -4.20 -5.19
N HIS A 49 -2.39 -5.46 -5.25
CA HIS A 49 -3.14 -6.49 -5.97
C HIS A 49 -4.37 -6.98 -5.20
N GLY A 50 -5.30 -7.63 -5.89
CA GLY A 50 -6.40 -8.37 -5.28
C GLY A 50 -5.98 -9.74 -4.77
N GLY A 51 -6.95 -10.54 -4.29
CA GLY A 51 -6.69 -11.87 -3.71
C GLY A 51 -5.95 -12.85 -4.61
N GLY A 52 -6.01 -12.66 -5.93
CA GLY A 52 -5.28 -13.49 -6.91
C GLY A 52 -3.78 -13.18 -7.09
N GLY A 53 -3.21 -12.23 -6.32
CA GLY A 53 -1.81 -11.85 -6.44
C GLY A 53 -1.52 -10.91 -7.62
N VAL A 54 -0.23 -10.76 -7.95
CA VAL A 54 0.26 -9.84 -9.00
C VAL A 54 -0.03 -10.42 -10.40
N GLY A 55 -1.27 -10.28 -10.83
CA GLY A 55 -1.77 -10.79 -12.11
C GLY A 55 -1.57 -9.83 -13.29
N LYS A 56 -2.15 -10.22 -14.45
CA LYS A 56 -2.07 -9.45 -15.72
C LYS A 56 -2.68 -8.05 -15.59
N GLY A 57 -3.80 -7.90 -14.86
CA GLY A 57 -4.47 -6.60 -14.69
C GLY A 57 -3.61 -5.58 -13.94
N VAL A 58 -2.97 -5.99 -12.84
CA VAL A 58 -2.03 -5.14 -12.09
C VAL A 58 -0.87 -4.69 -12.97
N LYS A 59 -0.27 -5.62 -13.70
CA LYS A 59 0.85 -5.33 -14.63
C LYS A 59 0.43 -4.41 -15.76
N TYR A 60 -0.78 -4.55 -16.28
CA TYR A 60 -1.35 -3.68 -17.31
C TYR A 60 -1.47 -2.24 -16.79
N TRP A 61 -2.09 -2.04 -15.63
CA TRP A 61 -2.23 -0.71 -15.04
C TRP A 61 -0.88 -0.08 -14.69
N ALA A 62 0.05 -0.85 -14.13
CA ALA A 62 1.40 -0.36 -13.87
C ALA A 62 2.10 0.11 -15.16
N LYS A 63 1.95 -0.64 -16.26
CA LYS A 63 2.46 -0.23 -17.57
C LYS A 63 1.82 1.08 -18.02
N LYS A 64 0.48 1.21 -17.92
CA LYS A 64 -0.25 2.42 -18.31
C LYS A 64 0.19 3.64 -17.51
N LEU A 65 0.33 3.52 -16.20
CA LEU A 65 0.81 4.63 -15.37
C LEU A 65 2.22 5.07 -15.76
N ARG A 66 3.12 4.13 -16.10
CA ARG A 66 4.45 4.49 -16.61
C ARG A 66 4.39 5.18 -17.98
N GLU A 67 3.46 4.81 -18.85
CA GLU A 67 3.21 5.51 -20.11
C GLU A 67 2.73 6.96 -19.88
N PHE A 68 2.14 7.26 -18.71
CA PHE A 68 1.78 8.62 -18.26
C PHE A 68 2.88 9.34 -17.47
N GLY A 69 4.04 8.74 -17.30
CA GLY A 69 5.20 9.39 -16.65
C GLY A 69 5.34 9.08 -15.16
N LEU A 70 4.52 8.19 -14.57
CA LEU A 70 4.65 7.82 -13.17
C LEU A 70 5.68 6.70 -13.00
N ALA A 71 6.40 6.73 -11.89
CA ALA A 71 7.03 5.51 -11.35
C ALA A 71 5.94 4.59 -10.78
N THR A 72 6.14 3.28 -10.83
CA THR A 72 5.20 2.32 -10.25
C THR A 72 5.89 1.38 -9.29
N PHE A 73 5.29 1.17 -8.12
CA PHE A 73 5.75 0.21 -7.13
C PHE A 73 4.65 -0.81 -6.85
N ILE A 74 4.78 -2.00 -7.43
CA ILE A 74 3.83 -3.09 -7.20
C ILE A 74 4.26 -3.86 -5.96
N ILE A 75 3.42 -3.89 -4.94
CA ILE A 75 3.64 -4.70 -3.74
C ILE A 75 3.10 -6.11 -4.00
N ASP A 76 3.93 -7.12 -3.75
CA ASP A 76 3.50 -8.52 -3.71
C ASP A 76 3.19 -8.93 -2.26
N SER A 77 1.97 -8.67 -1.83
CA SER A 77 1.52 -8.99 -0.49
C SER A 77 1.51 -10.51 -0.19
N ASN A 78 1.59 -11.36 -1.21
CA ASN A 78 1.70 -12.81 -1.04
C ASN A 78 3.14 -13.27 -0.76
N SER A 79 4.13 -12.38 -0.91
CA SER A 79 5.56 -12.72 -0.72
C SER A 79 6.01 -12.73 0.75
N ARG A 80 5.12 -12.49 1.69
CA ARG A 80 5.44 -12.34 3.12
C ARG A 80 6.21 -13.50 3.70
N LYS A 81 7.36 -13.19 4.29
CA LYS A 81 8.19 -14.15 5.02
C LYS A 81 8.22 -13.79 6.49
N GLY A 82 8.13 -14.80 7.36
CA GLY A 82 8.27 -14.63 8.80
C GLY A 82 6.98 -14.67 9.61
N CYS A 83 5.81 -14.55 8.99
CA CYS A 83 4.54 -14.70 9.68
C CYS A 83 3.44 -15.33 8.81
N PRO A 84 3.38 -16.68 8.74
CA PRO A 84 2.34 -17.37 7.97
C PRO A 84 0.91 -17.08 8.43
N LYS A 85 0.73 -16.61 9.64
CA LYS A 85 -0.59 -16.30 10.25
C LYS A 85 -0.95 -14.82 10.25
N CYS A 86 -0.02 -13.93 9.89
CA CYS A 86 -0.24 -12.49 9.96
C CYS A 86 -1.32 -11.98 8.99
N TYR A 87 -1.85 -12.83 8.15
CA TYR A 87 -2.89 -12.43 7.23
C TYR A 87 -3.81 -13.61 6.96
N SER A 88 -4.56 -14.00 7.95
CA SER A 88 -5.74 -14.79 7.68
C SER A 88 -6.73 -13.90 6.94
N GLN A 89 -6.74 -14.02 5.61
CA GLN A 89 -7.89 -13.83 4.73
C GLN A 89 -8.83 -12.61 4.96
N ASN A 90 -8.63 -11.81 6.00
CA ASN A 90 -9.57 -10.81 6.38
C ASN A 90 -9.23 -9.49 5.73
N GLU A 91 -9.72 -9.35 4.49
CA GLU A 91 -10.33 -8.10 4.14
C GLU A 91 -9.39 -6.98 3.71
N GLY A 92 -8.12 -7.29 3.46
CA GLY A 92 -7.18 -6.35 2.86
C GLY A 92 -6.63 -5.25 3.79
N LEU A 93 -7.23 -5.04 4.95
CA LEU A 93 -6.81 -3.98 5.87
C LEU A 93 -5.32 -4.00 6.21
N PRO A 94 -4.70 -5.15 6.53
CA PRO A 94 -3.27 -5.18 6.80
C PRO A 94 -2.38 -4.81 5.60
N ASN A 95 -2.86 -4.95 4.36
CA ASN A 95 -2.11 -4.50 3.18
C ASN A 95 -1.91 -2.97 3.17
N MET A 96 -2.73 -2.25 3.93
CA MET A 96 -2.55 -0.82 4.18
C MET A 96 -1.23 -0.51 4.87
N ILE A 97 -0.82 -1.34 5.83
CA ILE A 97 0.46 -1.18 6.54
C ILE A 97 1.62 -1.32 5.57
N ASP A 98 1.55 -2.32 4.69
CA ASP A 98 2.57 -2.51 3.65
C ASP A 98 2.65 -1.29 2.72
N ALA A 99 1.49 -0.72 2.39
CA ALA A 99 1.44 0.47 1.55
C ALA A 99 2.07 1.68 2.25
N TYR A 100 1.85 1.87 3.56
CA TYR A 100 2.51 2.92 4.31
C TYR A 100 4.02 2.70 4.44
N ARG A 101 4.48 1.46 4.62
CA ARG A 101 5.93 1.15 4.60
C ARG A 101 6.55 1.38 3.22
N ALA A 102 5.81 1.08 2.16
CA ALA A 102 6.23 1.39 0.81
C ALA A 102 6.25 2.90 0.54
N LEU A 103 5.30 3.66 1.10
CA LEU A 103 5.30 5.12 1.04
C LEU A 103 6.58 5.69 1.69
N GLU A 104 6.93 5.21 2.88
CA GLU A 104 8.17 5.58 3.57
C GLU A 104 9.41 5.25 2.72
N LEU A 105 9.47 4.02 2.18
CA LEU A 105 10.56 3.60 1.31
C LEU A 105 10.70 4.50 0.07
N LEU A 106 9.59 4.81 -0.61
CA LEU A 106 9.62 5.60 -1.81
C LEU A 106 9.89 7.08 -1.55
N SER A 107 9.48 7.61 -0.38
CA SER A 107 9.73 9.00 -0.01
C SER A 107 11.22 9.33 0.14
N THR A 108 12.06 8.33 0.39
CA THR A 108 13.52 8.48 0.49
C THR A 108 14.24 8.15 -0.83
N HIS A 109 13.51 7.75 -1.87
CA HIS A 109 14.13 7.38 -3.14
C HIS A 109 14.54 8.63 -3.94
N PRO A 110 15.81 8.76 -4.38
CA PRO A 110 16.36 10.02 -4.94
C PRO A 110 15.69 10.49 -6.23
N LYS A 111 14.94 9.62 -6.90
CA LYS A 111 14.24 9.95 -8.16
C LYS A 111 12.74 10.13 -8.01
N ILE A 112 12.18 9.96 -6.81
CA ILE A 112 10.73 10.04 -6.59
C ILE A 112 10.39 11.31 -5.82
N ASP A 113 9.36 12.00 -6.30
CA ASP A 113 8.77 13.12 -5.58
C ASP A 113 7.90 12.60 -4.43
N SER A 114 8.38 12.76 -3.22
CA SER A 114 7.70 12.29 -2.01
C SER A 114 6.32 12.94 -1.79
N SER A 115 6.09 14.11 -2.36
CA SER A 115 4.80 14.82 -2.29
C SER A 115 3.77 14.34 -3.33
N ARG A 116 4.18 13.49 -4.28
CA ARG A 116 3.34 13.01 -5.39
C ARG A 116 3.31 11.48 -5.47
N ILE A 117 3.11 10.82 -4.34
CA ILE A 117 2.96 9.35 -4.28
C ILE A 117 1.49 9.00 -4.07
N ALA A 118 0.89 8.34 -5.05
CA ALA A 118 -0.49 7.85 -4.99
C ALA A 118 -0.54 6.37 -4.55
N ILE A 119 -1.70 5.94 -4.04
CA ILE A 119 -2.01 4.53 -3.80
C ILE A 119 -3.15 4.08 -4.72
N MET A 120 -3.00 2.90 -5.32
CA MET A 120 -4.00 2.26 -6.16
C MET A 120 -4.19 0.81 -5.73
N GLY A 121 -5.42 0.35 -5.59
CA GLY A 121 -5.69 -1.03 -5.19
C GLY A 121 -6.88 -1.66 -5.88
N PHE A 122 -6.85 -3.00 -5.98
CA PHE A 122 -7.88 -3.80 -6.65
C PHE A 122 -8.48 -4.82 -5.67
N SER A 123 -9.82 -4.90 -5.56
CA SER A 123 -10.52 -5.85 -4.67
C SER A 123 -9.96 -5.76 -3.25
N VAL A 124 -9.29 -6.79 -2.75
CA VAL A 124 -8.61 -6.81 -1.44
C VAL A 124 -7.61 -5.65 -1.29
N GLY A 125 -6.82 -5.34 -2.31
CA GLY A 125 -5.96 -4.15 -2.33
C GLY A 125 -6.77 -2.85 -2.40
N GLY A 126 -7.96 -2.89 -3.03
CA GLY A 126 -8.90 -1.77 -3.05
C GLY A 126 -9.45 -1.47 -1.65
N ILE A 127 -9.71 -2.48 -0.83
CA ILE A 127 -10.10 -2.30 0.58
C ILE A 127 -9.02 -1.54 1.34
N ALA A 128 -7.76 -1.99 1.24
CA ALA A 128 -6.64 -1.29 1.87
C ALA A 128 -6.56 0.17 1.41
N THR A 129 -6.71 0.42 0.11
CA THR A 129 -6.69 1.77 -0.46
C THR A 129 -7.86 2.62 0.05
N LEU A 130 -9.08 2.09 0.06
CA LEU A 130 -10.27 2.80 0.54
C LEU A 130 -10.09 3.22 2.00
N TYR A 131 -9.74 2.28 2.86
CA TYR A 131 -9.64 2.56 4.29
C TYR A 131 -8.36 3.30 4.69
N SER A 132 -7.35 3.38 3.83
CA SER A 132 -6.19 4.25 4.07
C SER A 132 -6.53 5.75 3.97
N THR A 133 -7.73 6.12 3.49
CA THR A 133 -8.25 7.49 3.56
C THR A 133 -8.63 7.91 4.97
N HIS A 134 -8.78 6.99 5.91
CA HIS A 134 -9.18 7.30 7.27
C HIS A 134 -8.02 7.82 8.11
N LYS A 135 -8.13 9.03 8.64
CA LYS A 135 -7.09 9.66 9.50
C LYS A 135 -6.68 8.79 10.70
N ARG A 136 -7.62 8.02 11.27
CA ARG A 136 -7.30 7.08 12.35
C ARG A 136 -6.23 6.09 11.94
N PHE A 137 -6.38 5.44 10.79
CA PHE A 137 -5.41 4.43 10.34
C PHE A 137 -4.11 5.06 9.87
N GLN A 138 -4.20 6.23 9.26
CA GLN A 138 -3.02 7.02 8.93
C GLN A 138 -2.21 7.34 10.18
N ASN A 139 -2.83 7.91 11.21
CA ASN A 139 -2.16 8.26 12.46
C ASN A 139 -1.60 7.03 13.20
N MET A 140 -2.19 5.86 12.99
CA MET A 140 -1.81 4.62 13.66
C MET A 140 -0.67 3.88 12.95
N TRP A 141 -0.67 3.87 11.62
CA TRP A 141 0.17 3.00 10.82
C TRP A 141 1.11 3.70 9.85
N ALA A 142 0.78 4.93 9.42
CA ALA A 142 1.65 5.68 8.53
C ALA A 142 2.89 6.20 9.27
N PRO A 143 4.01 6.39 8.60
CA PRO A 143 5.11 7.19 9.11
C PRO A 143 4.60 8.60 9.38
N SER A 144 5.10 9.24 10.45
CA SER A 144 4.72 10.60 10.80
C SER A 144 4.89 11.55 9.59
N GLU A 145 3.85 12.32 9.31
CA GLU A 145 3.83 13.37 8.29
C GLU A 145 3.83 12.92 6.82
N LEU A 146 3.88 11.62 6.53
CA LEU A 146 3.72 11.12 5.16
C LEU A 146 2.26 10.79 4.87
N GLU A 147 1.78 11.27 3.73
CA GLU A 147 0.42 11.05 3.24
C GLU A 147 0.43 10.70 1.75
N PHE A 148 -0.51 9.89 1.31
CA PHE A 148 -0.69 9.66 -0.12
C PHE A 148 -1.29 10.90 -0.79
N ALA A 149 -0.74 11.28 -1.93
CA ALA A 149 -1.25 12.40 -2.73
C ALA A 149 -2.60 12.11 -3.42
N ALA A 150 -2.92 10.83 -3.64
CA ALA A 150 -4.19 10.40 -4.23
C ALA A 150 -4.49 8.93 -3.91
N TYR A 151 -5.79 8.60 -3.91
CA TYR A 151 -6.31 7.28 -3.58
C TYR A 151 -7.20 6.77 -4.73
N VAL A 152 -6.87 5.61 -5.30
CA VAL A 152 -7.63 4.99 -6.40
C VAL A 152 -8.02 3.57 -6.02
N SER A 153 -9.26 3.39 -5.59
CA SER A 153 -9.79 2.10 -5.15
C SER A 153 -10.71 1.50 -6.20
N PHE A 154 -10.37 0.32 -6.71
CA PHE A 154 -11.19 -0.42 -7.66
C PHE A 154 -11.95 -1.56 -6.98
N TYR A 155 -13.26 -1.57 -7.11
CA TYR A 155 -14.21 -2.58 -6.63
C TYR A 155 -13.87 -3.14 -5.23
N PRO A 156 -13.66 -2.28 -4.22
CA PRO A 156 -13.44 -2.73 -2.85
C PRO A 156 -14.72 -3.33 -2.27
N SER A 157 -14.60 -4.26 -1.32
CA SER A 157 -15.70 -4.54 -0.41
C SER A 157 -15.84 -3.35 0.57
N CYS A 158 -17.06 -2.84 0.73
CA CYS A 158 -17.37 -1.70 1.59
C CYS A 158 -18.14 -2.12 2.86
N ASN A 159 -17.95 -3.35 3.31
CA ASN A 159 -18.77 -3.95 4.40
C ASN A 159 -18.27 -3.62 5.80
N HIS A 160 -17.13 -2.92 5.91
CA HIS A 160 -16.59 -2.54 7.21
C HIS A 160 -17.23 -1.25 7.72
N THR A 161 -17.70 -1.29 8.94
CA THR A 161 -18.13 -0.10 9.68
C THR A 161 -17.26 0.02 10.92
N PHE A 162 -16.54 1.14 11.01
CA PHE A 162 -15.71 1.44 12.18
C PHE A 162 -16.41 2.48 13.03
N PHE A 163 -16.70 2.15 14.29
CA PHE A 163 -17.29 3.09 15.23
C PHE A 163 -16.28 4.20 15.55
N LYS A 164 -16.77 5.44 15.60
CA LYS A 164 -15.98 6.66 15.90
C LYS A 164 -15.01 7.10 14.79
N GLU A 165 -15.24 6.70 13.59
CA GLU A 165 -14.51 7.19 12.44
C GLU A 165 -15.16 8.46 11.90
N ASN A 166 -14.54 9.60 12.09
CA ASN A 166 -15.18 10.88 11.73
C ASN A 166 -14.44 11.66 10.64
N VAL A 167 -13.26 11.24 10.25
CA VAL A 167 -12.42 12.05 9.36
C VAL A 167 -11.77 11.20 8.29
N VAL A 168 -11.94 11.63 7.07
CA VAL A 168 -11.32 11.08 5.87
C VAL A 168 -10.25 12.05 5.39
N THR A 169 -9.16 11.59 4.83
CA THR A 169 -8.17 12.43 4.16
C THR A 169 -8.78 13.04 2.90
N ASN A 170 -8.42 14.26 2.58
CA ASN A 170 -8.89 14.94 1.36
C ASN A 170 -8.21 14.37 0.12
#